data_0ba26c48db79da85fc7c7f04b7a584d8
#
_entry.id   0ba26c48db79da85fc7c7f04b7a584d8
#
_cell.length_a   1.000
_cell.length_b   1.000
_cell.length_c   1.000
_cell.angle_alpha   90.00
_cell.angle_beta   90.00
_cell.angle_gamma   90.00
#
_symmetry.space_group_name_H-M   'P 1'
#
loop_
_entity.id
_entity.type
_entity.pdbx_description
1 polymer ?
#
loop_
_entity_poly.entity_id
_entity_poly.type
_entity_poly.pdbx_seq_one_letter_code
_entity_poly.pdbx_strand_id
1 'polypeptide(L)'
;MTDALDALDALSVSVEDADAQTDAEQALFGEPGMPPPKDGWQRSRVVALFPTADAAQEAQQLLTVQDFFEGCQVLGVAEVPEQDWVRLTQSQFAPVDITPDFWIVPTWHELPPQAVRSIRLDPGLAFGTGTHPTTRMCLRWIARNGTVAADGSSTLGRVLDYGCGSGILAIGAAKFGAVDIDAVDIDPAAVESTLQNAQANGVQLKAGLPDKAQGEYQTVLANILATPLRVLAPLLCSHVAAGGHLVLAGILERQADELKEAYAPWLPLQVADSEDGWILMTASR
;
A
#
# COMPACT_ATOMS: atom_id res chain seq x y z
N MET A 1 -14.21 12.34 -27.50
CA MET A 1 -15.34 11.68 -26.81
C MET A 1 -15.52 12.22 -25.39
N THR A 2 -14.51 12.22 -24.55
CA THR A 2 -14.57 12.74 -23.16
C THR A 2 -15.02 14.20 -23.10
N ASP A 3 -14.37 15.10 -23.87
CA ASP A 3 -14.74 16.52 -23.91
C ASP A 3 -16.19 16.76 -24.38
N ALA A 4 -16.72 15.88 -25.24
CA ALA A 4 -18.10 15.98 -25.70
C ALA A 4 -19.09 15.54 -24.61
N LEU A 5 -18.73 14.55 -23.79
CA LEU A 5 -19.52 14.11 -22.64
C LEU A 5 -19.54 15.18 -21.54
N ASP A 6 -18.39 15.82 -21.28
CA ASP A 6 -18.29 16.94 -20.34
C ASP A 6 -19.14 18.13 -20.79
N ALA A 7 -19.13 18.42 -22.10
CA ALA A 7 -19.97 19.49 -22.69
C ALA A 7 -21.48 19.18 -22.63
N LEU A 8 -21.88 17.95 -22.39
CA LEU A 8 -23.24 17.49 -22.19
C LEU A 8 -23.60 17.33 -20.70
N ASP A 9 -22.88 18.01 -19.82
CA ASP A 9 -23.09 18.03 -18.37
C ASP A 9 -22.98 16.66 -17.68
N ALA A 10 -22.06 15.79 -18.18
CA ALA A 10 -21.71 14.58 -17.44
C ALA A 10 -21.13 14.93 -16.08
N LEU A 11 -21.59 14.27 -15.02
CA LEU A 11 -21.07 14.41 -13.64
C LEU A 11 -19.67 13.84 -13.50
N SER A 12 -19.35 12.81 -14.26
CA SER A 12 -18.01 12.24 -14.37
C SER A 12 -17.86 11.49 -15.68
N VAL A 13 -16.63 11.43 -16.21
CA VAL A 13 -16.27 10.63 -17.37
C VAL A 13 -15.03 9.82 -17.03
N SER A 14 -15.10 8.50 -17.18
CA SER A 14 -13.96 7.59 -17.01
C SER A 14 -13.66 6.86 -18.33
N VAL A 15 -12.37 6.56 -18.53
CA VAL A 15 -11.90 5.73 -19.65
C VAL A 15 -11.25 4.49 -19.05
N GLU A 16 -11.72 3.33 -19.49
CA GLU A 16 -11.34 2.02 -18.96
C GLU A 16 -10.82 1.13 -20.08
N ASP A 17 -10.01 0.14 -19.76
CA ASP A 17 -9.66 -0.92 -20.69
C ASP A 17 -10.92 -1.75 -21.00
N ALA A 18 -11.32 -1.80 -22.28
CA ALA A 18 -12.45 -2.63 -22.69
C ALA A 18 -12.14 -4.14 -22.58
N ASP A 19 -10.88 -4.50 -22.52
CA ASP A 19 -10.40 -5.88 -22.42
C ASP A 19 -9.95 -6.25 -20.98
N ALA A 20 -10.24 -5.40 -19.99
CA ALA A 20 -10.00 -5.69 -18.57
C ALA A 20 -10.61 -7.05 -18.17
N GLN A 21 -9.87 -7.83 -17.38
CA GLN A 21 -10.22 -9.18 -16.94
C GLN A 21 -10.25 -10.24 -18.06
N THR A 22 -9.64 -9.97 -19.19
CA THR A 22 -9.43 -10.95 -20.28
C THR A 22 -7.93 -11.19 -20.50
N ASP A 23 -7.59 -12.22 -21.28
CA ASP A 23 -6.18 -12.51 -21.67
C ASP A 23 -5.55 -11.38 -22.51
N ALA A 24 -6.35 -10.42 -22.98
CA ALA A 24 -5.93 -9.25 -23.76
C ALA A 24 -5.74 -7.99 -22.90
N GLU A 25 -5.98 -8.05 -21.59
CA GLU A 25 -5.78 -6.94 -20.66
C GLU A 25 -4.36 -6.37 -20.75
N GLN A 26 -4.25 -5.06 -20.87
CA GLN A 26 -2.97 -4.37 -20.95
C GLN A 26 -2.88 -3.27 -19.88
N ALA A 27 -1.86 -3.34 -19.04
CA ALA A 27 -1.55 -2.28 -18.09
C ALA A 27 -1.13 -1.02 -18.84
N LEU A 28 -1.82 0.11 -18.58
CA LEU A 28 -1.49 1.42 -19.14
C LEU A 28 -0.32 2.08 -18.41
N PHE A 29 -0.16 1.75 -17.12
CA PHE A 29 0.88 2.30 -16.27
C PHE A 29 1.88 1.21 -15.92
N GLY A 30 3.15 1.47 -16.22
CA GLY A 30 4.27 0.63 -15.78
C GLY A 30 4.66 0.91 -14.33
N GLU A 31 5.48 0.05 -13.75
CA GLU A 31 6.13 0.33 -12.47
C GLU A 31 6.96 1.62 -12.57
N PRO A 32 7.09 2.42 -11.49
CA PRO A 32 7.95 3.59 -11.48
C PRO A 32 9.38 3.25 -11.93
N GLY A 33 9.85 3.92 -12.99
CA GLY A 33 11.17 3.68 -13.60
C GLY A 33 11.17 2.76 -14.82
N MET A 34 10.03 2.18 -15.21
CA MET A 34 9.87 1.51 -16.50
C MET A 34 9.29 2.44 -17.57
N PRO A 35 9.67 2.30 -18.85
CA PRO A 35 8.99 3.02 -19.92
C PRO A 35 7.50 2.61 -19.94
N PRO A 36 6.60 3.57 -20.20
CA PRO A 36 5.16 3.24 -20.29
C PRO A 36 4.96 2.16 -21.35
N PRO A 37 4.12 1.15 -21.08
CA PRO A 37 4.01 -0.03 -21.94
C PRO A 37 3.48 0.28 -23.34
N LYS A 38 2.70 1.34 -23.58
CA LYS A 38 2.27 1.85 -24.92
C LYS A 38 1.44 3.14 -24.76
N ASP A 39 1.15 3.80 -25.90
CA ASP A 39 0.41 5.07 -25.99
C ASP A 39 -1.12 4.96 -25.73
N GLY A 40 -1.63 3.88 -25.13
CA GLY A 40 -3.03 3.69 -24.79
C GLY A 40 -3.51 2.24 -24.98
N TRP A 41 -4.73 1.96 -24.55
CA TRP A 41 -5.40 0.68 -24.78
C TRP A 41 -5.81 0.53 -26.25
N GLN A 42 -5.77 -0.69 -26.77
CA GLN A 42 -6.24 -0.98 -28.14
C GLN A 42 -7.74 -0.78 -28.28
N ARG A 43 -8.50 -1.08 -27.21
CA ARG A 43 -9.92 -0.85 -27.09
C ARG A 43 -10.21 -0.17 -25.77
N SER A 44 -10.94 0.95 -25.80
CA SER A 44 -11.31 1.69 -24.61
C SER A 44 -12.81 1.66 -24.42
N ARG A 45 -13.24 1.56 -23.16
CA ARG A 45 -14.62 1.79 -22.75
C ARG A 45 -14.69 3.16 -22.11
N VAL A 46 -15.57 4.01 -22.59
CA VAL A 46 -15.87 5.30 -21.98
C VAL A 46 -17.16 5.16 -21.18
N VAL A 47 -17.13 5.48 -19.90
CA VAL A 47 -18.27 5.46 -18.99
C VAL A 47 -18.52 6.89 -18.53
N ALA A 48 -19.73 7.38 -18.69
CA ALA A 48 -20.14 8.71 -18.24
C ALA A 48 -21.34 8.60 -17.29
N LEU A 49 -21.31 9.36 -16.22
CA LEU A 49 -22.39 9.45 -15.25
C LEU A 49 -23.21 10.72 -15.48
N PHE A 50 -24.51 10.59 -15.52
CA PHE A 50 -25.44 11.69 -15.67
C PHE A 50 -26.41 11.78 -14.48
N PRO A 51 -26.99 13.00 -14.20
CA PRO A 51 -27.87 13.16 -13.04
C PRO A 51 -29.22 12.44 -13.22
N THR A 52 -29.64 12.16 -14.45
CA THR A 52 -30.91 11.49 -14.77
C THR A 52 -30.76 10.54 -15.96
N ALA A 53 -31.67 9.58 -16.06
CA ALA A 53 -31.72 8.66 -17.19
C ALA A 53 -32.06 9.42 -18.51
N ASP A 54 -32.89 10.45 -18.43
CA ASP A 54 -33.25 11.27 -19.61
C ASP A 54 -32.02 12.01 -20.14
N ALA A 55 -31.21 12.63 -19.27
CA ALA A 55 -29.97 13.31 -19.66
C ALA A 55 -28.96 12.34 -20.30
N ALA A 56 -28.81 11.11 -19.76
CA ALA A 56 -27.98 10.09 -20.34
C ALA A 56 -28.45 9.64 -21.72
N GLN A 57 -29.77 9.49 -21.93
CA GLN A 57 -30.35 9.13 -23.22
C GLN A 57 -30.21 10.24 -24.26
N GLU A 58 -30.38 11.49 -23.84
CA GLU A 58 -30.18 12.66 -24.72
C GLU A 58 -28.72 12.74 -25.16
N ALA A 59 -27.78 12.61 -24.21
CA ALA A 59 -26.35 12.58 -24.52
C ALA A 59 -25.99 11.44 -25.49
N GLN A 60 -26.55 10.25 -25.30
CA GLN A 60 -26.39 9.13 -26.22
C GLN A 60 -26.86 9.47 -27.63
N GLN A 61 -28.04 10.07 -27.76
CA GLN A 61 -28.59 10.44 -29.07
C GLN A 61 -27.77 11.50 -29.79
N LEU A 62 -27.27 12.51 -29.04
CA LEU A 62 -26.44 13.57 -29.60
C LEU A 62 -25.07 13.08 -30.03
N LEU A 63 -24.48 12.14 -29.26
CA LEU A 63 -23.16 11.58 -29.58
C LEU A 63 -23.19 10.64 -30.79
N THR A 64 -24.21 9.80 -30.92
CA THR A 64 -24.30 8.81 -31.98
C THR A 64 -24.40 9.39 -33.40
N VAL A 65 -24.77 10.66 -33.53
CA VAL A 65 -24.84 11.36 -34.83
C VAL A 65 -23.56 12.14 -35.17
N GLN A 66 -22.57 12.13 -34.31
CA GLN A 66 -21.30 12.84 -34.53
C GLN A 66 -20.31 12.00 -35.33
N ASP A 67 -19.54 12.64 -36.20
CA ASP A 67 -18.53 11.97 -37.04
C ASP A 67 -17.46 11.20 -36.23
N PHE A 68 -17.10 11.73 -35.04
CA PHE A 68 -16.12 11.07 -34.16
C PHE A 68 -16.66 9.81 -33.47
N PHE A 69 -17.94 9.52 -33.60
CA PHE A 69 -18.57 8.31 -33.07
C PHE A 69 -18.42 7.13 -34.04
N GLU A 70 -17.94 7.38 -35.27
CA GLU A 70 -17.72 6.30 -36.24
C GLU A 70 -16.78 5.22 -35.67
N GLY A 71 -17.21 3.96 -35.73
CA GLY A 71 -16.49 2.83 -35.14
C GLY A 71 -16.72 2.61 -33.64
N CYS A 72 -17.49 3.48 -32.97
CA CYS A 72 -17.89 3.30 -31.57
C CYS A 72 -19.21 2.52 -31.47
N GLN A 73 -19.38 1.85 -30.32
CA GLN A 73 -20.61 1.11 -29.99
C GLN A 73 -21.14 1.59 -28.66
N VAL A 74 -22.43 1.90 -28.60
CA VAL A 74 -23.13 2.12 -27.32
C VAL A 74 -23.37 0.76 -26.66
N LEU A 75 -22.91 0.62 -25.44
CA LEU A 75 -23.10 -0.60 -24.64
C LEU A 75 -24.44 -0.56 -23.87
N GLY A 76 -24.95 0.64 -23.57
CA GLY A 76 -26.23 0.85 -22.93
C GLY A 76 -26.25 2.05 -21.98
N VAL A 77 -27.44 2.36 -21.49
CA VAL A 77 -27.66 3.26 -20.36
C VAL A 77 -28.26 2.41 -19.24
N ALA A 78 -27.65 2.48 -18.08
CA ALA A 78 -28.08 1.76 -16.89
C ALA A 78 -28.23 2.72 -15.72
N GLU A 79 -29.25 2.52 -14.91
CA GLU A 79 -29.39 3.23 -13.65
C GLU A 79 -28.30 2.73 -12.67
N VAL A 80 -27.57 3.66 -12.07
CA VAL A 80 -26.69 3.37 -10.95
C VAL A 80 -27.56 3.41 -9.69
N PRO A 81 -27.87 2.24 -9.08
CA PRO A 81 -28.70 2.23 -7.89
C PRO A 81 -28.03 3.02 -6.78
N GLU A 82 -28.80 3.74 -5.97
CA GLU A 82 -28.32 4.29 -4.72
C GLU A 82 -27.85 3.12 -3.84
N GLN A 83 -26.55 2.93 -3.82
CA GLN A 83 -25.92 1.95 -2.94
C GLN A 83 -25.27 2.69 -1.77
N ASP A 84 -25.38 2.10 -0.61
CA ASP A 84 -24.54 2.50 0.52
C ASP A 84 -23.08 2.13 0.22
N TRP A 85 -22.40 3.01 -0.53
CA TRP A 85 -21.01 2.84 -0.94
C TRP A 85 -20.08 2.63 0.24
N VAL A 86 -20.41 3.22 1.40
CA VAL A 86 -19.67 3.03 2.64
C VAL A 86 -19.75 1.57 3.05
N ARG A 87 -20.98 1.02 3.13
CA ARG A 87 -21.19 -0.38 3.51
C ARG A 87 -20.64 -1.36 2.47
N LEU A 88 -20.76 -1.04 1.19
CA LEU A 88 -20.21 -1.88 0.12
C LEU A 88 -18.68 -1.91 0.19
N THR A 89 -18.04 -0.75 0.34
CA THR A 89 -16.59 -0.66 0.51
C THR A 89 -16.15 -1.38 1.79
N GLN A 90 -16.84 -1.16 2.89
CA GLN A 90 -16.54 -1.85 4.16
C GLN A 90 -16.64 -3.37 4.04
N SER A 91 -17.61 -3.88 3.26
CA SER A 91 -17.77 -5.33 3.07
C SER A 91 -16.61 -6.00 2.30
N GLN A 92 -15.84 -5.23 1.55
CA GLN A 92 -14.68 -5.74 0.78
C GLN A 92 -13.43 -5.92 1.64
N PHE A 93 -13.38 -5.33 2.84
CA PHE A 93 -12.22 -5.39 3.72
C PHE A 93 -12.52 -6.22 4.96
N ALA A 94 -12.22 -7.51 4.89
CA ALA A 94 -12.31 -8.40 6.04
C ALA A 94 -11.08 -8.25 6.96
N PRO A 95 -11.17 -8.67 8.23
CA PRO A 95 -9.99 -8.82 9.09
C PRO A 95 -8.94 -9.74 8.46
N VAL A 96 -7.67 -9.36 8.58
CA VAL A 96 -6.52 -10.07 8.00
C VAL A 96 -5.71 -10.70 9.12
N ASP A 97 -5.50 -12.00 9.06
CA ASP A 97 -4.62 -12.74 9.97
C ASP A 97 -3.16 -12.59 9.52
N ILE A 98 -2.31 -12.12 10.43
CA ILE A 98 -0.86 -12.08 10.25
C ILE A 98 -0.21 -13.33 10.85
N THR A 99 -0.64 -13.66 12.06
CA THR A 99 -0.41 -14.93 12.76
C THR A 99 -1.71 -15.37 13.44
N PRO A 100 -1.83 -16.60 13.94
CA PRO A 100 -3.08 -17.05 14.61
C PRO A 100 -3.58 -16.12 15.70
N ASP A 101 -2.69 -15.39 16.39
CA ASP A 101 -2.96 -14.49 17.51
C ASP A 101 -2.79 -12.99 17.21
N PHE A 102 -2.33 -12.63 15.98
CA PHE A 102 -2.10 -11.24 15.58
C PHE A 102 -2.85 -10.88 14.29
N TRP A 103 -3.71 -9.87 14.35
CA TRP A 103 -4.66 -9.52 13.29
C TRP A 103 -4.64 -8.03 12.95
N ILE A 104 -4.92 -7.72 11.70
CA ILE A 104 -5.32 -6.38 11.26
C ILE A 104 -6.84 -6.39 11.14
N VAL A 105 -7.50 -5.45 11.80
CA VAL A 105 -8.96 -5.44 11.91
C VAL A 105 -9.48 -4.03 11.62
N PRO A 106 -10.26 -3.85 10.55
CA PRO A 106 -10.95 -2.59 10.30
C PRO A 106 -11.84 -2.18 11.49
N THR A 107 -12.04 -0.87 11.69
CA THR A 107 -12.76 -0.36 12.87
C THR A 107 -14.22 -0.83 12.95
N TRP A 108 -14.85 -1.13 11.82
CA TRP A 108 -16.23 -1.62 11.71
C TRP A 108 -16.39 -3.14 11.93
N HIS A 109 -15.30 -3.87 12.12
CA HIS A 109 -15.35 -5.29 12.44
C HIS A 109 -15.11 -5.54 13.93
N GLU A 110 -15.74 -6.58 14.47
CA GLU A 110 -15.41 -7.13 15.78
C GLU A 110 -14.05 -7.82 15.74
N LEU A 111 -13.38 -7.86 16.90
CA LEU A 111 -12.13 -8.60 17.01
C LEU A 111 -12.39 -10.10 16.89
N PRO A 112 -11.64 -10.82 16.04
CA PRO A 112 -11.69 -12.27 16.02
C PRO A 112 -11.40 -12.85 17.41
N PRO A 113 -12.12 -13.88 17.87
CA PRO A 113 -11.97 -14.42 19.24
C PRO A 113 -10.55 -14.88 19.58
N GLN A 114 -9.77 -15.28 18.58
CA GLN A 114 -8.39 -15.72 18.71
C GLN A 114 -7.36 -14.58 18.69
N ALA A 115 -7.78 -13.35 18.38
CA ALA A 115 -6.89 -12.21 18.30
C ALA A 115 -6.42 -11.76 19.68
N VAL A 116 -5.19 -12.08 20.05
CA VAL A 116 -4.53 -11.58 21.28
C VAL A 116 -3.97 -10.19 21.04
N ARG A 117 -3.45 -9.94 19.83
CA ARG A 117 -2.96 -8.63 19.37
C ARG A 117 -3.69 -8.21 18.11
N SER A 118 -3.93 -6.91 17.99
CA SER A 118 -4.55 -6.38 16.80
C SER A 118 -4.07 -4.97 16.48
N ILE A 119 -4.04 -4.67 15.19
CA ILE A 119 -3.94 -3.31 14.65
C ILE A 119 -5.32 -2.93 14.13
N ARG A 120 -5.90 -1.85 14.64
CA ARG A 120 -7.09 -1.23 14.08
C ARG A 120 -6.68 -0.31 12.95
N LEU A 121 -7.06 -0.67 11.73
CA LEU A 121 -6.68 0.09 10.55
C LEU A 121 -7.80 0.02 9.51
N ASP A 122 -8.27 1.18 9.11
CA ASP A 122 -9.22 1.32 8.02
C ASP A 122 -8.47 1.54 6.70
N PRO A 123 -8.96 0.98 5.58
CA PRO A 123 -8.47 1.32 4.26
C PRO A 123 -8.58 2.84 4.04
N GLY A 124 -7.48 3.48 3.71
CA GLY A 124 -7.39 4.92 3.50
C GLY A 124 -6.59 5.27 2.25
N LEU A 125 -6.31 6.57 2.09
CA LEU A 125 -5.50 7.09 0.99
C LEU A 125 -4.01 6.72 1.14
N ALA A 126 -3.54 6.47 2.36
CA ALA A 126 -2.16 6.07 2.59
C ALA A 126 -1.96 4.57 2.28
N PHE A 127 -0.85 4.23 1.65
CA PHE A 127 -0.45 2.85 1.37
C PHE A 127 -0.26 2.05 2.67
N GLY A 128 -0.58 0.76 2.63
CA GLY A 128 -0.37 -0.16 3.76
C GLY A 128 -1.65 -0.53 4.50
N THR A 129 -2.65 -1.06 3.79
CA THR A 129 -3.91 -1.58 4.39
C THR A 129 -3.73 -2.94 5.09
N GLY A 130 -2.54 -3.54 4.97
CA GLY A 130 -2.24 -4.85 5.55
C GLY A 130 -2.60 -6.06 4.70
N THR A 131 -3.36 -5.88 3.62
CA THR A 131 -3.73 -6.96 2.71
C THR A 131 -2.60 -7.38 1.77
N HIS A 132 -1.66 -6.46 1.50
CA HIS A 132 -0.56 -6.72 0.57
C HIS A 132 0.46 -7.72 1.16
N PRO A 133 0.98 -8.69 0.38
CA PRO A 133 1.96 -9.69 0.84
C PRO A 133 3.16 -9.08 1.56
N THR A 134 3.71 -7.97 1.05
CA THR A 134 4.89 -7.31 1.64
C THR A 134 4.64 -6.82 3.05
N THR A 135 3.46 -6.24 3.32
CA THR A 135 3.06 -5.80 4.65
C THR A 135 2.89 -6.99 5.59
N ARG A 136 2.22 -8.06 5.12
CA ARG A 136 2.05 -9.29 5.91
C ARG A 136 3.39 -9.91 6.28
N MET A 137 4.33 -10.02 5.35
CA MET A 137 5.68 -10.55 5.62
C MET A 137 6.42 -9.73 6.68
N CYS A 138 6.40 -8.39 6.59
CA CYS A 138 7.02 -7.52 7.59
C CYS A 138 6.39 -7.71 8.97
N LEU A 139 5.06 -7.75 9.07
CA LEU A 139 4.36 -7.95 10.33
C LEU A 139 4.60 -9.34 10.92
N ARG A 140 4.69 -10.39 10.08
CA ARG A 140 5.11 -11.73 10.53
C ARG A 140 6.54 -11.72 11.07
N TRP A 141 7.45 -11.00 10.42
CA TRP A 141 8.81 -10.85 10.90
C TRP A 141 8.83 -10.15 12.27
N ILE A 142 8.08 -9.05 12.43
CA ILE A 142 7.93 -8.34 13.71
C ILE A 142 7.38 -9.29 14.78
N ALA A 143 6.34 -10.06 14.48
CA ALA A 143 5.71 -10.99 15.42
C ALA A 143 6.66 -12.12 15.87
N ARG A 144 7.50 -12.62 14.96
CA ARG A 144 8.49 -13.68 15.26
C ARG A 144 9.68 -13.18 16.07
N ASN A 145 10.10 -11.93 15.86
CA ASN A 145 11.30 -11.36 16.47
C ASN A 145 11.00 -10.43 17.66
N GLY A 146 9.77 -9.96 17.78
CA GLY A 146 9.33 -9.05 18.83
C GLY A 146 8.87 -9.83 20.06
N THR A 147 9.70 -9.87 21.09
CA THR A 147 9.32 -10.38 22.41
C THR A 147 9.59 -9.32 23.47
N VAL A 148 8.80 -9.33 24.53
CA VAL A 148 9.00 -8.47 25.70
C VAL A 148 9.70 -9.30 26.76
N ALA A 149 10.89 -8.88 27.16
CA ALA A 149 11.64 -9.50 28.23
C ALA A 149 11.03 -9.21 29.60
N ALA A 150 11.47 -9.94 30.65
CA ALA A 150 10.95 -9.79 32.01
C ALA A 150 11.18 -8.38 32.61
N ASP A 151 12.16 -7.65 32.11
CA ASP A 151 12.45 -6.25 32.49
C ASP A 151 11.63 -5.22 31.71
N GLY A 152 10.72 -5.68 30.83
CA GLY A 152 9.87 -4.84 29.98
C GLY A 152 10.54 -4.35 28.70
N SER A 153 11.80 -4.68 28.44
CA SER A 153 12.48 -4.33 27.19
C SER A 153 11.97 -5.19 26.03
N SER A 154 11.89 -4.60 24.83
CA SER A 154 11.56 -5.32 23.59
C SER A 154 12.84 -5.76 22.89
N THR A 155 12.84 -6.98 22.34
CA THR A 155 13.92 -7.46 21.48
C THR A 155 14.05 -6.68 20.19
N LEU A 156 13.00 -5.96 19.77
CA LEU A 156 13.04 -5.04 18.63
C LEU A 156 13.86 -3.78 18.93
N GLY A 157 14.08 -3.44 20.20
CA GLY A 157 14.82 -2.27 20.66
C GLY A 157 14.23 -0.97 20.12
N ARG A 158 15.10 -0.02 19.72
CA ARG A 158 14.73 1.20 19.02
C ARG A 158 14.42 0.87 17.55
N VAL A 159 13.27 1.32 17.06
CA VAL A 159 12.75 0.96 15.73
C VAL A 159 12.66 2.17 14.83
N LEU A 160 13.09 2.03 13.58
CA LEU A 160 12.84 2.96 12.49
C LEU A 160 11.93 2.28 11.46
N ASP A 161 10.82 2.95 11.12
CA ASP A 161 9.97 2.62 9.98
C ASP A 161 10.19 3.69 8.89
N TYR A 162 10.93 3.33 7.85
CA TYR A 162 11.33 4.25 6.77
C TYR A 162 10.45 4.07 5.53
N GLY A 163 9.66 5.09 5.20
CA GLY A 163 8.54 4.99 4.26
C GLY A 163 7.31 4.41 4.96
N CYS A 164 6.89 5.03 6.07
CA CYS A 164 5.94 4.44 7.00
C CYS A 164 4.50 4.38 6.47
N GLY A 165 4.14 5.19 5.46
CA GLY A 165 2.80 5.20 4.87
C GLY A 165 1.69 5.36 5.90
N SER A 166 0.90 4.34 6.13
CA SER A 166 -0.14 4.29 7.16
C SER A 166 0.40 4.14 8.60
N GLY A 167 1.72 3.90 8.77
CA GLY A 167 2.35 3.61 10.05
C GLY A 167 2.16 2.17 10.54
N ILE A 168 1.62 1.28 9.71
CA ILE A 168 1.23 -0.07 10.12
C ILE A 168 2.39 -0.89 10.70
N LEU A 169 3.61 -0.75 10.19
CA LEU A 169 4.78 -1.49 10.69
C LEU A 169 5.27 -0.91 12.01
N ALA A 170 5.32 0.41 12.14
CA ALA A 170 5.63 1.11 13.38
C ALA A 170 4.63 0.74 14.49
N ILE A 171 3.32 0.75 14.18
CA ILE A 171 2.26 0.33 15.09
C ILE A 171 2.42 -1.16 15.43
N GLY A 172 2.72 -2.00 14.44
CA GLY A 172 3.03 -3.41 14.66
C GLY A 172 4.17 -3.60 15.65
N ALA A 173 5.28 -2.91 15.47
CA ALA A 173 6.42 -2.96 16.40
C ALA A 173 6.03 -2.54 17.84
N ALA A 174 5.19 -1.49 17.97
CA ALA A 174 4.67 -1.07 19.27
C ALA A 174 3.81 -2.15 19.94
N LYS A 175 2.95 -2.86 19.18
CA LYS A 175 2.14 -3.96 19.69
C LYS A 175 2.99 -5.15 20.19
N PHE A 176 4.24 -5.25 19.73
CA PHE A 176 5.24 -6.22 20.17
C PHE A 176 6.29 -5.61 21.11
N GLY A 177 5.94 -4.51 21.79
CA GLY A 177 6.65 -3.96 22.93
C GLY A 177 7.74 -2.94 22.61
N ALA A 178 7.94 -2.53 21.36
CA ALA A 178 8.83 -1.42 21.07
C ALA A 178 8.25 -0.12 21.61
N VAL A 179 9.07 0.69 22.29
CA VAL A 179 8.64 1.94 22.95
C VAL A 179 9.33 3.19 22.39
N ASP A 180 10.47 3.05 21.70
CA ASP A 180 11.19 4.14 21.02
C ASP A 180 11.14 3.88 19.51
N ILE A 181 10.17 4.51 18.85
CA ILE A 181 9.84 4.27 17.46
C ILE A 181 9.82 5.60 16.73
N ASP A 182 10.65 5.70 15.70
CA ASP A 182 10.61 6.77 14.72
C ASP A 182 10.01 6.21 13.41
N ALA A 183 8.99 6.89 12.90
CA ALA A 183 8.33 6.57 11.63
C ALA A 183 8.49 7.75 10.68
N VAL A 184 9.07 7.54 9.50
CA VAL A 184 9.33 8.65 8.58
C VAL A 184 8.80 8.35 7.19
N ASP A 185 8.27 9.40 6.56
CA ASP A 185 7.82 9.34 5.17
C ASP A 185 8.14 10.64 4.45
N ILE A 186 8.34 10.56 3.13
CA ILE A 186 8.54 11.73 2.28
C ILE A 186 7.24 12.52 2.09
N ASP A 187 6.08 11.85 2.20
CA ASP A 187 4.76 12.45 2.06
C ASP A 187 4.23 12.92 3.42
N PRO A 188 3.99 14.23 3.61
CA PRO A 188 3.38 14.75 4.83
C PRO A 188 2.01 14.13 5.15
N ALA A 189 1.23 13.73 4.13
CA ALA A 189 -0.06 13.08 4.34
C ALA A 189 0.10 11.68 4.95
N ALA A 190 1.14 10.94 4.58
CA ALA A 190 1.50 9.66 5.19
C ALA A 190 1.92 9.86 6.67
N VAL A 191 2.69 10.90 6.96
CA VAL A 191 3.06 11.25 8.35
C VAL A 191 1.82 11.52 9.20
N GLU A 192 0.87 12.31 8.69
CA GLU A 192 -0.38 12.58 9.40
C GLU A 192 -1.21 11.32 9.60
N SER A 193 -1.35 10.49 8.57
CA SER A 193 -2.03 9.20 8.65
C SER A 193 -1.40 8.28 9.70
N THR A 194 -0.07 8.20 9.74
CA THR A 194 0.68 7.44 10.75
C THR A 194 0.32 7.89 12.18
N LEU A 195 0.28 9.20 12.43
CA LEU A 195 -0.06 9.75 13.76
C LEU A 195 -1.52 9.44 14.15
N GLN A 196 -2.45 9.61 13.22
CA GLN A 196 -3.86 9.29 13.43
C GLN A 196 -4.06 7.80 13.74
N ASN A 197 -3.43 6.92 12.97
CA ASN A 197 -3.51 5.48 13.16
C ASN A 197 -2.83 5.03 14.47
N ALA A 198 -1.71 5.64 14.84
CA ALA A 198 -1.06 5.38 16.11
C ALA A 198 -1.98 5.75 17.30
N GLN A 199 -2.63 6.90 17.23
CA GLN A 199 -3.60 7.34 18.23
C GLN A 199 -4.79 6.37 18.32
N ALA A 200 -5.36 5.96 17.19
CA ALA A 200 -6.48 5.00 17.12
C ALA A 200 -6.11 3.63 17.74
N ASN A 201 -4.83 3.27 17.66
CA ASN A 201 -4.30 2.03 18.23
C ASN A 201 -3.78 2.17 19.67
N GLY A 202 -3.83 3.35 20.26
CA GLY A 202 -3.33 3.61 21.61
C GLY A 202 -1.83 3.40 21.77
N VAL A 203 -1.04 3.59 20.70
CA VAL A 203 0.42 3.47 20.72
C VAL A 203 1.08 4.83 20.59
N GLN A 204 2.28 4.97 21.17
CA GLN A 204 3.07 6.18 21.07
C GLN A 204 4.26 5.93 20.14
N LEU A 205 4.46 6.84 19.20
CA LEU A 205 5.60 6.88 18.28
C LEU A 205 5.86 8.32 17.86
N LYS A 206 7.00 8.56 17.25
CA LYS A 206 7.34 9.84 16.63
C LYS A 206 7.24 9.67 15.12
N ALA A 207 6.46 10.53 14.46
CA ALA A 207 6.39 10.52 13.00
C ALA A 207 6.86 11.86 12.43
N GLY A 208 7.44 11.84 11.23
CA GLY A 208 7.91 13.04 10.55
C GLY A 208 8.54 12.77 9.18
N LEU A 209 9.11 13.82 8.60
CA LEU A 209 9.85 13.72 7.35
C LEU A 209 11.18 12.95 7.56
N PRO A 210 11.87 12.49 6.52
CA PRO A 210 13.07 11.65 6.63
C PRO A 210 14.21 12.23 7.47
N ASP A 211 14.31 13.55 7.61
CA ASP A 211 15.29 14.24 8.48
C ASP A 211 15.11 13.95 9.98
N LYS A 212 13.96 13.40 10.37
CA LYS A 212 13.68 12.96 11.75
C LYS A 212 14.30 11.61 12.09
N ALA A 213 14.66 10.79 11.10
CA ALA A 213 15.43 9.58 11.32
C ALA A 213 16.86 9.94 11.71
N GLN A 214 17.23 9.74 12.99
CA GLN A 214 18.53 10.13 13.51
C GLN A 214 19.16 9.04 14.35
N GLY A 215 20.48 8.83 14.13
CA GLY A 215 21.25 7.83 14.85
C GLY A 215 21.01 6.41 14.40
N GLU A 216 21.27 5.48 15.28
CA GLU A 216 21.18 4.03 15.00
C GLU A 216 19.96 3.42 15.70
N TYR A 217 19.40 2.36 15.06
CA TYR A 217 18.21 1.64 15.50
C TYR A 217 18.52 0.14 15.57
N GLN A 218 17.95 -0.53 16.54
CA GLN A 218 18.07 -1.99 16.67
C GLN A 218 17.29 -2.70 15.55
N THR A 219 16.20 -2.08 15.08
CA THR A 219 15.41 -2.61 13.97
C THR A 219 15.12 -1.47 12.99
N VAL A 220 15.51 -1.65 11.74
CA VAL A 220 15.20 -0.76 10.62
C VAL A 220 14.27 -1.51 9.67
N LEU A 221 13.07 -0.99 9.48
CA LEU A 221 12.05 -1.50 8.57
C LEU A 221 11.93 -0.55 7.38
N ALA A 222 11.83 -1.08 6.16
CA ALA A 222 11.47 -0.30 4.98
C ALA A 222 10.67 -1.18 4.01
N ASN A 223 9.39 -0.85 3.84
CA ASN A 223 8.49 -1.51 2.89
C ASN A 223 8.15 -0.54 1.76
N ILE A 224 9.10 -0.28 0.90
CA ILE A 224 9.00 0.62 -0.25
C ILE A 224 9.52 -0.07 -1.51
N LEU A 225 9.33 0.56 -2.69
CA LEU A 225 9.74 -0.04 -3.96
C LEU A 225 11.26 -0.30 -4.04
N ALA A 226 11.65 -1.31 -4.81
CA ALA A 226 13.05 -1.75 -4.94
C ALA A 226 14.00 -0.65 -5.44
N THR A 227 13.57 0.21 -6.36
CA THR A 227 14.41 1.31 -6.88
C THR A 227 14.81 2.31 -5.78
N PRO A 228 13.90 2.88 -4.99
CA PRO A 228 14.27 3.66 -3.81
C PRO A 228 15.15 2.89 -2.81
N LEU A 229 14.83 1.62 -2.51
CA LEU A 229 15.64 0.80 -1.59
C LEU A 229 17.10 0.70 -2.04
N ARG A 230 17.34 0.52 -3.35
CA ARG A 230 18.69 0.48 -3.91
C ARG A 230 19.44 1.79 -3.69
N VAL A 231 18.78 2.94 -3.96
CA VAL A 231 19.40 4.26 -3.79
C VAL A 231 19.67 4.58 -2.33
N LEU A 232 18.79 4.17 -1.44
CA LEU A 232 18.87 4.42 0.00
C LEU A 232 19.74 3.41 0.77
N ALA A 233 20.36 2.43 0.10
CA ALA A 233 21.14 1.38 0.74
C ALA A 233 22.19 1.92 1.74
N PRO A 234 23.04 2.93 1.40
CA PRO A 234 24.00 3.48 2.35
C PRO A 234 23.34 4.08 3.59
N LEU A 235 22.24 4.82 3.37
CA LEU A 235 21.52 5.51 4.43
C LEU A 235 20.86 4.51 5.38
N LEU A 236 20.08 3.56 4.84
CA LEU A 236 19.38 2.56 5.65
C LEU A 236 20.38 1.70 6.44
N CYS A 237 21.49 1.28 5.83
CA CYS A 237 22.53 0.54 6.53
C CYS A 237 23.22 1.36 7.62
N SER A 238 23.38 2.68 7.43
CA SER A 238 23.97 3.56 8.46
C SER A 238 23.11 3.68 9.71
N HIS A 239 21.79 3.50 9.57
CA HIS A 239 20.84 3.49 10.67
C HIS A 239 20.77 2.17 11.44
N VAL A 240 21.37 1.08 10.96
CA VAL A 240 21.33 -0.20 11.68
C VAL A 240 22.40 -0.21 12.78
N ALA A 241 21.98 -0.38 14.03
CA ALA A 241 22.90 -0.50 15.17
C ALA A 241 23.73 -1.79 15.12
N ALA A 242 24.83 -1.83 15.85
CA ALA A 242 25.59 -3.07 16.06
C ALA A 242 24.71 -4.16 16.69
N GLY A 243 24.64 -5.34 16.08
CA GLY A 243 23.72 -6.41 16.45
C GLY A 243 22.24 -6.15 16.06
N GLY A 244 21.99 -5.10 15.28
CA GLY A 244 20.65 -4.74 14.81
C GLY A 244 20.25 -5.44 13.51
N HIS A 245 19.01 -5.23 13.11
CA HIS A 245 18.37 -5.87 11.97
C HIS A 245 17.89 -4.85 10.95
N LEU A 246 18.10 -5.14 9.67
CA LEU A 246 17.51 -4.48 8.53
C LEU A 246 16.46 -5.40 7.91
N VAL A 247 15.26 -4.89 7.67
CA VAL A 247 14.13 -5.63 7.11
C VAL A 247 13.56 -4.85 5.95
N LEU A 248 13.65 -5.38 4.76
CA LEU A 248 13.26 -4.74 3.51
C LEU A 248 12.15 -5.54 2.83
N ALA A 249 11.13 -4.85 2.35
CA ALA A 249 10.04 -5.42 1.56
C ALA A 249 9.59 -4.42 0.48
N GLY A 250 8.57 -4.78 -0.32
CA GLY A 250 8.21 -4.02 -1.52
C GLY A 250 9.08 -4.42 -2.72
N ILE A 251 9.62 -5.65 -2.68
CA ILE A 251 10.60 -6.20 -3.62
C ILE A 251 9.99 -7.39 -4.33
N LEU A 252 9.99 -7.40 -5.65
CA LEU A 252 9.63 -8.59 -6.43
C LEU A 252 10.79 -9.60 -6.42
N GLU A 253 10.47 -10.89 -6.46
CA GLU A 253 11.46 -11.96 -6.42
C GLU A 253 12.58 -11.79 -7.47
N ARG A 254 12.24 -11.33 -8.69
CA ARG A 254 13.21 -11.04 -9.77
C ARG A 254 14.20 -9.92 -9.45
N GLN A 255 13.94 -9.10 -8.44
CA GLN A 255 14.78 -7.96 -8.02
C GLN A 255 15.76 -8.32 -6.89
N ALA A 256 15.72 -9.57 -6.39
CA ALA A 256 16.50 -10.00 -5.23
C ALA A 256 18.02 -9.79 -5.41
N ASP A 257 18.57 -10.19 -6.56
CA ASP A 257 20.01 -10.12 -6.78
C ASP A 257 20.50 -8.69 -6.95
N GLU A 258 19.72 -7.83 -7.58
CA GLU A 258 20.01 -6.40 -7.70
C GLU A 258 20.10 -5.73 -6.31
N LEU A 259 19.19 -6.07 -5.39
CA LEU A 259 19.24 -5.56 -4.02
C LEU A 259 20.43 -6.14 -3.24
N LYS A 260 20.73 -7.45 -3.38
CA LYS A 260 21.91 -8.05 -2.73
C LYS A 260 23.18 -7.34 -3.16
N GLU A 261 23.38 -7.05 -4.45
CA GLU A 261 24.52 -6.32 -4.97
C GLU A 261 24.60 -4.90 -4.40
N ALA A 262 23.47 -4.19 -4.36
CA ALA A 262 23.42 -2.81 -3.86
C ALA A 262 23.77 -2.72 -2.37
N TYR A 263 23.40 -3.70 -1.56
CA TYR A 263 23.65 -3.71 -0.11
C TYR A 263 24.96 -4.40 0.29
N ALA A 264 25.56 -5.21 -0.58
CA ALA A 264 26.78 -5.99 -0.29
C ALA A 264 27.94 -5.19 0.34
N PRO A 265 28.17 -3.90 -0.02
CA PRO A 265 29.25 -3.12 0.61
C PRO A 265 29.02 -2.83 2.11
N TRP A 266 27.80 -2.95 2.61
CA TRP A 266 27.43 -2.61 3.99
C TRP A 266 26.91 -3.80 4.76
N LEU A 267 25.88 -4.49 4.25
CA LEU A 267 25.21 -5.61 4.91
C LEU A 267 24.81 -6.69 3.89
N PRO A 268 25.09 -7.97 4.18
CA PRO A 268 24.71 -9.08 3.30
C PRO A 268 23.21 -9.38 3.41
N LEU A 269 22.43 -8.95 2.43
CA LEU A 269 20.98 -9.25 2.37
C LEU A 269 20.73 -10.72 2.06
N GLN A 270 19.72 -11.28 2.72
CA GLN A 270 19.20 -12.63 2.47
C GLN A 270 17.69 -12.57 2.33
N VAL A 271 17.12 -13.40 1.43
CA VAL A 271 15.67 -13.59 1.35
C VAL A 271 15.24 -14.40 2.58
N ALA A 272 14.34 -13.82 3.37
CA ALA A 272 13.86 -14.41 4.63
C ALA A 272 12.42 -14.94 4.54
N ASP A 273 11.60 -14.39 3.63
CA ASP A 273 10.21 -14.81 3.38
C ASP A 273 9.84 -14.51 1.93
N SER A 274 8.84 -15.22 1.38
CA SER A 274 8.29 -14.97 0.05
C SER A 274 6.81 -15.29 0.00
N GLU A 275 6.03 -14.46 -0.71
CA GLU A 275 4.59 -14.60 -0.85
C GLU A 275 4.12 -13.92 -2.14
N ASP A 276 3.39 -14.65 -2.99
CA ASP A 276 2.77 -14.13 -4.23
C ASP A 276 3.75 -13.39 -5.16
N GLY A 277 5.00 -13.90 -5.32
CA GLY A 277 6.04 -13.27 -6.17
C GLY A 277 6.74 -12.08 -5.53
N TRP A 278 6.40 -11.72 -4.29
CA TRP A 278 7.07 -10.72 -3.46
C TRP A 278 7.97 -11.37 -2.44
N ILE A 279 9.03 -10.67 -2.05
CA ILE A 279 9.98 -11.15 -1.05
C ILE A 279 10.19 -10.16 0.08
N LEU A 280 10.53 -10.72 1.25
CA LEU A 280 11.12 -10.00 2.36
C LEU A 280 12.60 -10.33 2.41
N MET A 281 13.45 -9.32 2.50
CA MET A 281 14.89 -9.48 2.67
C MET A 281 15.33 -8.94 4.02
N THR A 282 16.30 -9.63 4.64
CA THR A 282 16.86 -9.23 5.94
C THR A 282 18.36 -9.24 5.93
N ALA A 283 18.96 -8.41 6.77
CA ALA A 283 20.37 -8.47 7.15
C ALA A 283 20.52 -8.15 8.63
N SER A 284 21.63 -8.57 9.21
CA SER A 284 22.06 -8.19 10.57
C SER A 284 23.46 -7.56 10.50
N ARG A 285 23.68 -6.54 11.34
CA ARG A 285 24.96 -5.83 11.44
C ARG A 285 25.82 -6.42 12.55
#